data_5ac65b0ec8581a3ac7829bb38cdcc0ed
#
_entry.id   5ac65b0ec8581a3ac7829bb38cdcc0ed
#
_cell.length_a   1.000
_cell.length_b   1.000
_cell.length_c   1.000
_cell.angle_alpha   90.00
_cell.angle_beta   90.00
_cell.angle_gamma   90.00
#
_symmetry.space_group_name_H-M   'P 1'
#
loop_
_entity.id
_entity.type
_entity.pdbx_description
1 polymer ?
#
loop_
_entity_poly.entity_id
_entity_poly.type
_entity_poly.pdbx_seq_one_letter_code
_entity_poly.pdbx_strand_id
1 'polypeptide(L)'
;MNDGVPPVTGQRGRLVAVGAAYAAQGFGYATVVTALPALKDRVGIDEATVALLLLGTCAAAALGSVLADLVAVRWGSRQALVAGLGAQAVALVLLAVTGSLTLLVAAVAVYGVGLGGVDASSNMQGAIAQRHRPRPIFGRLYAAYTAAAIVATAGTAAVLTAGAPAWLTLVLAAVVVTAIAAVGVGGFAPERAARRVGEAAASRTPLPRRAIWAVGALVFAAFVVDAAVSSWSTLYLADGLGAAPGLTPLGYGAYLVAVLAARLAADPAVRRFGRARVGVAAVVLTAMGALLVAVLPVAGGAIAGFALMGAAAGALVPIAFSRAGELLPERSDEVIARVNLFNYGGAVAGAVTLGLVAAGPALGPAFLIPAAILVACAPLLRAVRASTRAR
;
A
#
# COMPACT_ATOMS: atom_id res chain seq x y z
N MET A 1 21.45 -0.71 37.97
CA MET A 1 20.08 -0.24 37.67
C MET A 1 19.61 -1.07 36.52
N ASN A 2 18.61 -1.93 36.77
CA ASN A 2 18.08 -2.91 35.79
C ASN A 2 17.16 -2.13 34.86
N ASP A 3 17.63 -1.77 33.67
CA ASP A 3 16.83 -1.16 32.64
C ASP A 3 15.78 -2.20 32.20
N GLY A 4 14.52 -1.92 32.61
CA GLY A 4 13.40 -2.83 32.50
C GLY A 4 13.09 -3.29 31.09
N VAL A 5 13.78 -4.35 30.66
CA VAL A 5 13.38 -5.11 29.48
C VAL A 5 12.03 -5.76 29.81
N PRO A 6 10.95 -5.41 29.10
CA PRO A 6 9.63 -5.99 29.37
C PRO A 6 9.70 -7.52 29.21
N PRO A 7 8.96 -8.28 30.02
CA PRO A 7 8.97 -9.74 29.96
C PRO A 7 8.62 -10.23 28.55
N VAL A 8 9.21 -11.34 28.12
CA VAL A 8 9.10 -11.92 26.76
C VAL A 8 7.64 -12.11 26.31
N THR A 9 6.73 -12.36 27.27
CA THR A 9 5.28 -12.44 27.04
C THR A 9 4.70 -11.09 26.58
N GLY A 10 5.15 -9.97 27.14
CA GLY A 10 4.72 -8.63 26.71
C GLY A 10 5.23 -8.25 25.31
N GLN A 11 6.41 -8.74 24.91
CA GLN A 11 6.97 -8.48 23.58
C GLN A 11 6.23 -9.24 22.46
N ARG A 12 5.76 -10.48 22.73
CA ARG A 12 4.92 -11.24 21.77
C ARG A 12 3.56 -10.59 21.60
N GLY A 13 2.91 -10.19 22.69
CA GLY A 13 1.62 -9.50 22.66
C GLY A 13 1.69 -8.19 21.85
N ARG A 14 2.75 -7.39 22.04
CA ARG A 14 2.97 -6.16 21.26
C ARG A 14 3.11 -6.43 19.77
N LEU A 15 3.88 -7.45 19.36
CA LEU A 15 4.01 -7.78 17.94
C LEU A 15 2.67 -8.20 17.32
N VAL A 16 1.88 -8.98 18.04
CA VAL A 16 0.54 -9.39 17.59
C VAL A 16 -0.36 -8.17 17.43
N ALA A 17 -0.39 -7.26 18.41
CA ALA A 17 -1.20 -6.05 18.34
C ALA A 17 -0.81 -5.15 17.16
N VAL A 18 0.50 -4.92 16.94
CA VAL A 18 0.99 -4.13 15.81
C VAL A 18 0.67 -4.85 14.49
N GLY A 19 0.87 -6.16 14.40
CA GLY A 19 0.49 -6.95 13.22
C GLY A 19 -1.01 -6.87 12.92
N ALA A 20 -1.86 -6.89 13.95
CA ALA A 20 -3.30 -6.71 13.81
C ALA A 20 -3.66 -5.31 13.28
N ALA A 21 -2.96 -4.25 13.69
CA ALA A 21 -3.17 -2.91 13.16
C ALA A 21 -2.84 -2.83 11.65
N TYR A 22 -1.72 -3.44 11.21
CA TYR A 22 -1.41 -3.58 9.79
C TYR A 22 -2.48 -4.39 9.04
N ALA A 23 -2.97 -5.46 9.65
CA ALA A 23 -4.05 -6.28 9.08
C ALA A 23 -5.35 -5.47 8.97
N ALA A 24 -5.71 -4.69 10.00
CA ALA A 24 -6.89 -3.81 9.97
C ALA A 24 -6.82 -2.80 8.83
N GLN A 25 -5.65 -2.18 8.64
CA GLN A 25 -5.42 -1.23 7.56
C GLN A 25 -5.55 -1.90 6.18
N GLY A 26 -4.92 -3.06 5.99
CA GLY A 26 -5.02 -3.82 4.73
C GLY A 26 -6.44 -4.28 4.43
N PHE A 27 -7.16 -4.75 5.44
CA PHE A 27 -8.55 -5.16 5.33
C PHE A 27 -9.46 -3.98 4.95
N GLY A 28 -9.36 -2.85 5.66
CA GLY A 28 -10.14 -1.66 5.39
C GLY A 28 -9.86 -1.08 4.01
N TYR A 29 -8.58 -0.96 3.63
CA TYR A 29 -8.19 -0.44 2.32
C TYR A 29 -8.74 -1.30 1.17
N ALA A 30 -8.53 -2.61 1.23
CA ALA A 30 -9.01 -3.51 0.19
C ALA A 30 -10.54 -3.53 0.10
N THR A 31 -11.25 -3.41 1.24
CA THR A 31 -12.71 -3.30 1.22
C THR A 31 -13.18 -2.03 0.52
N VAL A 32 -12.58 -0.87 0.78
CA VAL A 32 -12.94 0.38 0.09
C VAL A 32 -12.69 0.27 -1.41
N VAL A 33 -11.51 -0.23 -1.79
CA VAL A 33 -11.14 -0.42 -3.20
C VAL A 33 -12.14 -1.34 -3.92
N THR A 34 -12.52 -2.45 -3.29
CA THR A 34 -13.42 -3.43 -3.91
C THR A 34 -14.89 -3.03 -3.88
N ALA A 35 -15.28 -2.12 -2.97
CA ALA A 35 -16.60 -1.51 -2.93
C ALA A 35 -16.75 -0.29 -3.87
N LEU A 36 -15.65 0.20 -4.46
CA LEU A 36 -15.62 1.44 -5.24
C LEU A 36 -16.60 1.45 -6.42
N PRO A 37 -16.77 0.38 -7.23
CA PRO A 37 -17.79 0.36 -8.29
C PRO A 37 -19.19 0.61 -7.75
N ALA A 38 -19.58 -0.07 -6.68
CA ALA A 38 -20.91 0.10 -6.07
C ALA A 38 -21.11 1.49 -5.45
N LEU A 39 -20.04 2.12 -4.93
CA LEU A 39 -20.11 3.50 -4.44
C LEU A 39 -20.26 4.49 -5.58
N LYS A 40 -19.53 4.28 -6.68
CA LYS A 40 -19.62 5.07 -7.92
C LYS A 40 -21.04 5.06 -8.47
N ASP A 41 -21.62 3.86 -8.64
CA ASP A 41 -22.96 3.67 -9.18
C ASP A 41 -24.04 4.29 -8.27
N ARG A 42 -23.90 4.08 -6.94
CA ARG A 42 -24.87 4.62 -5.96
C ARG A 42 -24.97 6.13 -5.98
N VAL A 43 -23.84 6.81 -6.17
CA VAL A 43 -23.76 8.29 -6.15
C VAL A 43 -23.92 8.87 -7.57
N GLY A 44 -23.75 8.04 -8.62
CA GLY A 44 -23.88 8.45 -10.01
C GLY A 44 -22.72 9.34 -10.48
N ILE A 45 -21.47 8.99 -10.11
CA ILE A 45 -20.28 9.74 -10.49
C ILE A 45 -19.51 9.04 -11.61
N ASP A 46 -18.71 9.81 -12.35
CA ASP A 46 -17.84 9.32 -13.42
C ASP A 46 -16.41 9.00 -12.94
N GLU A 47 -15.60 8.41 -13.80
CA GLU A 47 -14.21 8.02 -13.55
C GLU A 47 -13.33 9.23 -13.24
N ALA A 48 -13.59 10.37 -13.86
CA ALA A 48 -12.83 11.59 -13.60
C ALA A 48 -13.07 12.08 -12.16
N THR A 49 -14.32 12.01 -11.69
CA THR A 49 -14.68 12.32 -10.29
C THR A 49 -14.04 11.32 -9.34
N VAL A 50 -14.02 10.01 -9.68
CA VAL A 50 -13.30 8.99 -8.90
C VAL A 50 -11.80 9.33 -8.81
N ALA A 51 -11.16 9.71 -9.92
CA ALA A 51 -9.75 10.11 -9.92
C ALA A 51 -9.48 11.32 -9.00
N LEU A 52 -10.38 12.31 -9.00
CA LEU A 52 -10.30 13.47 -8.09
C LEU A 52 -10.49 13.08 -6.62
N LEU A 53 -11.38 12.13 -6.32
CA LEU A 53 -11.57 11.58 -4.97
C LEU A 53 -10.33 10.82 -4.52
N LEU A 54 -9.69 10.03 -5.39
CA LEU A 54 -8.44 9.35 -5.10
C LEU A 54 -7.29 10.34 -4.84
N LEU A 55 -7.19 11.41 -5.63
CA LEU A 55 -6.24 12.50 -5.37
C LEU A 55 -6.51 13.16 -4.01
N GLY A 56 -7.78 13.45 -3.71
CA GLY A 56 -8.21 13.99 -2.41
C GLY A 56 -7.85 13.05 -1.26
N THR A 57 -8.02 11.72 -1.45
CA THR A 57 -7.62 10.70 -0.47
C THR A 57 -6.11 10.76 -0.21
N CYS A 58 -5.27 10.86 -1.24
CA CYS A 58 -3.82 10.98 -1.09
C CYS A 58 -3.43 12.25 -0.32
N ALA A 59 -4.05 13.39 -0.64
CA ALA A 59 -3.82 14.65 0.08
C ALA A 59 -4.26 14.56 1.55
N ALA A 60 -5.44 13.98 1.80
CA ALA A 60 -5.94 13.74 3.14
C ALA A 60 -5.06 12.77 3.93
N ALA A 61 -4.51 11.73 3.28
CA ALA A 61 -3.58 10.80 3.92
C ALA A 61 -2.25 11.48 4.29
N ALA A 62 -1.73 12.36 3.45
CA ALA A 62 -0.55 13.16 3.79
C ALA A 62 -0.82 14.03 5.04
N LEU A 63 -1.98 14.69 5.10
CA LEU A 63 -2.41 15.45 6.28
C LEU A 63 -2.54 14.53 7.50
N GLY A 64 -3.17 13.36 7.36
CA GLY A 64 -3.33 12.36 8.41
C GLY A 64 -2.01 11.89 9.00
N SER A 65 -0.99 11.67 8.15
CA SER A 65 0.36 11.32 8.59
C SER A 65 0.99 12.42 9.45
N VAL A 66 0.84 13.69 9.06
CA VAL A 66 1.34 14.84 9.83
C VAL A 66 0.59 14.96 11.16
N LEU A 67 -0.73 14.82 11.15
CA LEU A 67 -1.54 14.86 12.37
C LEU A 67 -1.16 13.72 13.33
N ALA A 68 -0.90 12.52 12.80
CA ALA A 68 -0.44 11.38 13.62
C ALA A 68 0.91 11.65 14.28
N ASP A 69 1.84 12.30 13.59
CA ASP A 69 3.14 12.71 14.18
C ASP A 69 2.92 13.71 15.32
N LEU A 70 2.10 14.73 15.13
CA LEU A 70 1.77 15.72 16.16
C LEU A 70 1.12 15.06 17.39
N VAL A 71 0.16 14.14 17.16
CA VAL A 71 -0.48 13.37 18.24
C VAL A 71 0.52 12.47 18.94
N ALA A 72 1.39 11.78 18.18
CA ALA A 72 2.39 10.87 18.73
C ALA A 72 3.42 11.58 19.60
N VAL A 73 3.85 12.77 19.22
CA VAL A 73 4.77 13.62 20.03
C VAL A 73 4.09 14.08 21.33
N ARG A 74 2.81 14.47 21.29
CA ARG A 74 2.12 15.03 22.44
C ARG A 74 1.56 13.99 23.38
N TRP A 75 0.90 12.94 22.84
CA TRP A 75 0.16 11.94 23.62
C TRP A 75 0.66 10.50 23.47
N GLY A 76 1.55 10.25 22.51
CA GLY A 76 2.13 8.94 22.23
C GLY A 76 1.58 8.29 20.96
N SER A 77 2.39 7.43 20.37
CA SER A 77 2.05 6.75 19.09
C SER A 77 0.87 5.77 19.21
N ARG A 78 0.57 5.28 20.43
CA ARG A 78 -0.63 4.49 20.71
C ARG A 78 -1.91 5.30 20.44
N GLN A 79 -1.98 6.53 20.97
CA GLN A 79 -3.14 7.41 20.79
C GLN A 79 -3.31 7.81 19.33
N ALA A 80 -2.19 8.08 18.63
CA ALA A 80 -2.23 8.36 17.21
C ALA A 80 -2.80 7.18 16.40
N LEU A 81 -2.38 5.94 16.72
CA LEU A 81 -2.87 4.74 16.04
C LEU A 81 -4.35 4.48 16.32
N VAL A 82 -4.78 4.60 17.57
CA VAL A 82 -6.19 4.41 17.94
C VAL A 82 -7.09 5.47 17.30
N ALA A 83 -6.66 6.74 17.29
CA ALA A 83 -7.39 7.81 16.62
C ALA A 83 -7.49 7.58 15.11
N GLY A 84 -6.40 7.14 14.46
CA GLY A 84 -6.40 6.80 13.04
C GLY A 84 -7.33 5.64 12.70
N LEU A 85 -7.28 4.54 13.46
CA LEU A 85 -8.20 3.40 13.29
C LEU A 85 -9.66 3.81 13.54
N GLY A 86 -9.91 4.67 14.56
CA GLY A 86 -11.24 5.23 14.82
C GLY A 86 -11.75 6.07 13.66
N ALA A 87 -10.92 6.94 13.09
CA ALA A 87 -11.27 7.72 11.91
C ALA A 87 -11.58 6.82 10.70
N GLN A 88 -10.80 5.76 10.46
CA GLN A 88 -11.10 4.79 9.40
C GLN A 88 -12.43 4.06 9.66
N ALA A 89 -12.70 3.62 10.88
CA ALA A 89 -13.95 2.94 11.22
C ALA A 89 -15.16 3.85 10.97
N VAL A 90 -15.11 5.10 11.42
CA VAL A 90 -16.15 6.10 11.16
C VAL A 90 -16.34 6.33 9.66
N ALA A 91 -15.24 6.49 8.92
CA ALA A 91 -15.31 6.71 7.47
C ALA A 91 -15.90 5.50 6.73
N LEU A 92 -15.59 4.27 7.13
CA LEU A 92 -16.17 3.04 6.55
C LEU A 92 -17.70 3.00 6.75
N VAL A 93 -18.20 3.42 7.93
CA VAL A 93 -19.65 3.55 8.18
C VAL A 93 -20.24 4.65 7.31
N LEU A 94 -19.61 5.82 7.21
CA LEU A 94 -20.07 6.91 6.36
C LEU A 94 -20.13 6.48 4.88
N LEU A 95 -19.13 5.76 4.38
CA LEU A 95 -19.12 5.19 3.02
C LEU A 95 -20.26 4.18 2.83
N ALA A 96 -20.55 3.35 3.85
CA ALA A 96 -21.63 2.38 3.77
C ALA A 96 -23.00 3.03 3.60
N VAL A 97 -23.25 4.20 4.23
CA VAL A 97 -24.54 4.90 4.19
C VAL A 97 -24.58 6.05 3.17
N THR A 98 -23.49 6.31 2.43
CA THR A 98 -23.41 7.45 1.52
C THR A 98 -24.45 7.33 0.40
N GLY A 99 -25.15 8.44 0.10
CA GLY A 99 -26.13 8.55 -0.99
C GLY A 99 -26.00 9.86 -1.74
N SER A 100 -24.96 10.67 -1.46
CA SER A 100 -24.70 11.94 -2.13
C SER A 100 -23.21 12.18 -2.33
N LEU A 101 -22.85 12.96 -3.35
CA LEU A 101 -21.45 13.32 -3.61
C LEU A 101 -20.83 14.06 -2.42
N THR A 102 -21.57 14.97 -1.78
CA THR A 102 -21.07 15.73 -0.62
C THR A 102 -20.69 14.80 0.54
N LEU A 103 -21.55 13.82 0.86
CA LEU A 103 -21.26 12.86 1.92
C LEU A 103 -20.11 11.93 1.52
N LEU A 104 -20.02 11.53 0.23
CA LEU A 104 -18.92 10.73 -0.29
C LEU A 104 -17.59 11.48 -0.15
N VAL A 105 -17.51 12.74 -0.54
CA VAL A 105 -16.31 13.58 -0.39
C VAL A 105 -15.89 13.68 1.07
N ALA A 106 -16.84 13.95 1.97
CA ALA A 106 -16.56 14.02 3.41
C ALA A 106 -16.06 12.67 3.96
N ALA A 107 -16.71 11.55 3.60
CA ALA A 107 -16.33 10.22 4.03
C ALA A 107 -14.93 9.85 3.52
N VAL A 108 -14.61 10.14 2.26
CA VAL A 108 -13.31 9.91 1.63
C VAL A 108 -12.23 10.77 2.28
N ALA A 109 -12.52 12.03 2.64
CA ALA A 109 -11.57 12.89 3.34
C ALA A 109 -11.26 12.36 4.75
N VAL A 110 -12.27 11.95 5.53
CA VAL A 110 -12.07 11.32 6.84
C VAL A 110 -11.32 9.99 6.70
N TYR A 111 -11.65 9.18 5.67
CA TYR A 111 -10.96 7.95 5.38
C TYR A 111 -9.48 8.18 5.08
N GLY A 112 -9.17 9.15 4.22
CA GLY A 112 -7.78 9.51 3.87
C GLY A 112 -6.99 9.94 5.10
N VAL A 113 -7.53 10.83 5.93
CA VAL A 113 -6.88 11.23 7.20
C VAL A 113 -6.63 10.03 8.10
N GLY A 114 -7.62 9.14 8.25
CA GLY A 114 -7.48 7.89 9.00
C GLY A 114 -6.40 6.99 8.41
N LEU A 115 -6.38 6.82 7.07
CA LEU A 115 -5.42 5.99 6.34
C LEU A 115 -3.97 6.43 6.60
N GLY A 116 -3.68 7.70 6.39
CA GLY A 116 -2.35 8.26 6.65
C GLY A 116 -1.98 8.24 8.12
N GLY A 117 -2.96 8.46 8.99
CA GLY A 117 -2.79 8.39 10.44
C GLY A 117 -2.40 6.99 10.91
N VAL A 118 -3.09 5.95 10.42
CA VAL A 118 -2.77 4.54 10.72
C VAL A 118 -1.42 4.16 10.12
N ASP A 119 -1.14 4.56 8.87
CA ASP A 119 0.13 4.22 8.21
C ASP A 119 1.31 4.76 9.02
N ALA A 120 1.32 6.04 9.34
CA ALA A 120 2.40 6.66 10.11
C ALA A 120 2.54 6.05 11.51
N SER A 121 1.44 5.91 12.24
CA SER A 121 1.48 5.43 13.63
C SER A 121 1.75 3.93 13.75
N SER A 122 1.30 3.10 12.81
CA SER A 122 1.65 1.68 12.73
C SER A 122 3.14 1.49 12.48
N ASN A 123 3.73 2.30 11.59
CA ASN A 123 5.18 2.30 11.35
C ASN A 123 5.97 2.72 12.60
N MET A 124 5.48 3.73 13.36
CA MET A 124 6.09 4.11 14.66
C MET A 124 6.03 2.95 15.66
N GLN A 125 4.88 2.29 15.80
CA GLN A 125 4.71 1.13 16.68
C GLN A 125 5.57 -0.06 16.22
N GLY A 126 5.68 -0.29 14.92
CA GLY A 126 6.57 -1.28 14.32
C GLY A 126 8.03 -1.01 14.65
N ALA A 127 8.48 0.24 14.54
CA ALA A 127 9.84 0.63 14.89
C ALA A 127 10.14 0.43 16.40
N ILE A 128 9.19 0.75 17.27
CA ILE A 128 9.33 0.47 18.72
C ILE A 128 9.44 -1.04 18.96
N ALA A 129 8.59 -1.84 18.33
CA ALA A 129 8.63 -3.30 18.46
C ALA A 129 9.91 -3.92 17.88
N GLN A 130 10.52 -3.30 16.87
CA GLN A 130 11.77 -3.73 16.25
C GLN A 130 12.98 -3.53 17.17
N ARG A 131 13.03 -2.45 17.97
CA ARG A 131 14.21 -2.10 18.82
C ARG A 131 14.70 -3.23 19.72
N HIS A 132 13.78 -4.08 20.17
CA HIS A 132 14.07 -5.19 21.09
C HIS A 132 14.20 -6.55 20.37
N ARG A 133 14.42 -6.55 19.05
CA ARG A 133 14.45 -7.79 18.24
C ARG A 133 15.64 -7.81 17.29
N PRO A 134 16.42 -8.93 17.29
CA PRO A 134 17.58 -9.06 16.42
C PRO A 134 17.20 -9.30 14.95
N ARG A 135 15.97 -9.79 14.69
CA ARG A 135 15.49 -10.11 13.33
C ARG A 135 14.51 -9.04 12.85
N PRO A 136 14.59 -8.61 11.57
CA PRO A 136 13.64 -7.69 10.98
C PRO A 136 12.20 -8.19 11.08
N ILE A 137 11.25 -7.30 11.46
CA ILE A 137 9.84 -7.65 11.61
C ILE A 137 8.93 -7.00 10.57
N PHE A 138 9.36 -5.92 9.91
CA PHE A 138 8.52 -5.18 8.97
C PHE A 138 8.00 -6.04 7.82
N GLY A 139 8.80 -6.99 7.31
CA GLY A 139 8.33 -7.94 6.30
C GLY A 139 7.10 -8.74 6.75
N ARG A 140 7.06 -9.15 8.03
CA ARG A 140 5.90 -9.85 8.61
C ARG A 140 4.69 -8.93 8.79
N LEU A 141 4.92 -7.67 9.19
CA LEU A 141 3.87 -6.67 9.35
C LEU A 141 3.20 -6.36 8.00
N TYR A 142 3.98 -6.10 6.96
CA TYR A 142 3.46 -5.90 5.61
C TYR A 142 2.84 -7.17 5.00
N ALA A 143 3.32 -8.37 5.37
CA ALA A 143 2.67 -9.61 4.99
C ALA A 143 1.29 -9.76 5.66
N ALA A 144 1.14 -9.36 6.92
CA ALA A 144 -0.16 -9.33 7.61
C ALA A 144 -1.13 -8.35 6.93
N TYR A 145 -0.67 -7.15 6.54
CA TYR A 145 -1.43 -6.21 5.72
C TYR A 145 -1.95 -6.87 4.44
N THR A 146 -1.03 -7.45 3.63
CA THR A 146 -1.38 -8.04 2.33
C THR A 146 -2.30 -9.26 2.49
N ALA A 147 -2.07 -10.11 3.48
CA ALA A 147 -2.93 -11.27 3.76
C ALA A 147 -4.35 -10.84 4.15
N ALA A 148 -4.47 -9.81 5.00
CA ALA A 148 -5.78 -9.26 5.39
C ALA A 148 -6.49 -8.59 4.20
N ALA A 149 -5.76 -7.92 3.32
CA ALA A 149 -6.30 -7.36 2.08
C ALA A 149 -6.82 -8.45 1.13
N ILE A 150 -6.11 -9.59 1.02
CA ILE A 150 -6.59 -10.76 0.26
C ILE A 150 -7.88 -11.32 0.87
N VAL A 151 -7.95 -11.45 2.20
CA VAL A 151 -9.16 -11.91 2.89
C VAL A 151 -10.32 -10.95 2.66
N ALA A 152 -10.09 -9.64 2.70
CA ALA A 152 -11.12 -8.64 2.44
C ALA A 152 -11.65 -8.70 1.00
N THR A 153 -10.77 -8.83 0.01
CA THR A 153 -11.18 -8.98 -1.40
C THR A 153 -11.98 -10.26 -1.64
N ALA A 154 -11.54 -11.39 -1.07
CA ALA A 154 -12.26 -12.65 -1.16
C ALA A 154 -13.63 -12.57 -0.44
N GLY A 155 -13.68 -11.94 0.73
CA GLY A 155 -14.91 -11.69 1.48
C GLY A 155 -15.89 -10.81 0.69
N THR A 156 -15.41 -9.73 0.08
CA THR A 156 -16.24 -8.87 -0.79
C THR A 156 -16.78 -9.66 -1.99
N ALA A 157 -15.93 -10.46 -2.64
CA ALA A 157 -16.36 -11.31 -3.75
C ALA A 157 -17.46 -12.29 -3.31
N ALA A 158 -17.32 -12.93 -2.15
CA ALA A 158 -18.31 -13.86 -1.61
C ALA A 158 -19.65 -13.14 -1.30
N VAL A 159 -19.61 -11.98 -0.65
CA VAL A 159 -20.80 -11.17 -0.34
C VAL A 159 -21.56 -10.78 -1.63
N LEU A 160 -20.84 -10.31 -2.64
CA LEU A 160 -21.43 -9.91 -3.92
C LEU A 160 -21.95 -11.10 -4.72
N THR A 161 -21.26 -12.26 -4.68
CA THR A 161 -21.73 -13.50 -5.32
C THR A 161 -23.02 -14.01 -4.69
N ALA A 162 -23.17 -13.83 -3.36
CA ALA A 162 -24.40 -14.17 -2.64
C ALA A 162 -25.56 -13.18 -2.91
N GLY A 163 -25.37 -12.15 -3.76
CA GLY A 163 -26.38 -11.14 -4.05
C GLY A 163 -26.57 -10.11 -2.94
N ALA A 164 -25.70 -10.12 -1.90
CA ALA A 164 -25.78 -9.16 -0.83
C ALA A 164 -25.17 -7.79 -1.25
N PRO A 165 -25.67 -6.68 -0.70
CA PRO A 165 -25.23 -5.36 -1.12
C PRO A 165 -23.81 -5.05 -0.62
N ALA A 166 -23.03 -4.32 -1.45
CA ALA A 166 -21.64 -3.96 -1.16
C ALA A 166 -21.45 -3.17 0.14
N TRP A 167 -22.47 -2.37 0.58
CA TRP A 167 -22.37 -1.63 1.84
C TRP A 167 -22.13 -2.55 3.06
N LEU A 168 -22.59 -3.79 3.00
CA LEU A 168 -22.38 -4.75 4.07
C LEU A 168 -20.88 -5.05 4.32
N THR A 169 -20.07 -5.10 3.25
CA THR A 169 -18.62 -5.30 3.36
C THR A 169 -17.94 -4.14 4.08
N LEU A 170 -18.39 -2.89 3.82
CA LEU A 170 -17.88 -1.70 4.50
C LEU A 170 -18.24 -1.70 6.00
N VAL A 171 -19.46 -2.11 6.36
CA VAL A 171 -19.86 -2.27 7.77
C VAL A 171 -19.04 -3.35 8.46
N LEU A 172 -18.87 -4.52 7.83
CA LEU A 172 -18.01 -5.58 8.36
C LEU A 172 -16.58 -5.10 8.56
N ALA A 173 -16.03 -4.34 7.62
CA ALA A 173 -14.70 -3.76 7.77
C ALA A 173 -14.63 -2.75 8.93
N ALA A 174 -15.66 -1.92 9.12
CA ALA A 174 -15.74 -1.00 10.26
C ALA A 174 -15.74 -1.75 11.59
N VAL A 175 -16.49 -2.86 11.68
CA VAL A 175 -16.51 -3.73 12.87
C VAL A 175 -15.13 -4.34 13.14
N VAL A 176 -14.46 -4.90 12.12
CA VAL A 176 -13.12 -5.49 12.23
C VAL A 176 -12.10 -4.45 12.70
N VAL A 177 -12.07 -3.27 12.06
CA VAL A 177 -11.15 -2.17 12.41
C VAL A 177 -11.39 -1.70 13.84
N THR A 178 -12.66 -1.53 14.25
CA THR A 178 -13.04 -1.12 15.61
C THR A 178 -12.63 -2.17 16.64
N ALA A 179 -12.89 -3.46 16.36
CA ALA A 179 -12.51 -4.55 17.26
C ALA A 179 -10.99 -4.63 17.46
N ILE A 180 -10.21 -4.48 16.37
CA ILE A 180 -8.75 -4.47 16.45
C ILE A 180 -8.26 -3.23 17.22
N ALA A 181 -8.87 -2.06 17.01
CA ALA A 181 -8.53 -0.87 17.78
C ALA A 181 -8.80 -1.07 19.28
N ALA A 182 -9.97 -1.61 19.65
CA ALA A 182 -10.37 -1.83 21.04
C ALA A 182 -9.49 -2.86 21.75
N VAL A 183 -9.23 -4.01 21.11
CA VAL A 183 -8.39 -5.08 21.67
C VAL A 183 -6.91 -4.70 21.67
N GLY A 184 -6.47 -3.97 20.62
CA GLY A 184 -5.08 -3.59 20.43
C GLY A 184 -4.57 -2.51 21.40
N VAL A 185 -5.47 -1.71 21.98
CA VAL A 185 -5.09 -0.59 22.90
C VAL A 185 -4.13 -1.05 24.00
N GLY A 186 -4.38 -2.18 24.64
CA GLY A 186 -3.52 -2.71 25.70
C GLY A 186 -2.17 -3.25 25.21
N GLY A 187 -2.08 -3.61 23.92
CA GLY A 187 -0.86 -4.18 23.32
C GLY A 187 0.04 -3.13 22.64
N PHE A 188 -0.49 -1.95 22.31
CA PHE A 188 0.31 -0.88 21.70
C PHE A 188 1.22 -0.19 22.73
N ALA A 189 2.43 0.15 22.30
CA ALA A 189 3.39 0.84 23.13
C ALA A 189 2.90 2.26 23.47
N PRO A 190 2.86 2.65 24.76
CA PRO A 190 2.43 3.99 25.17
C PRO A 190 3.51 5.06 24.96
N GLU A 191 4.69 4.68 24.50
CA GLU A 191 5.86 5.53 24.37
C GLU A 191 5.58 6.70 23.41
N ARG A 192 6.04 7.90 23.81
CA ARG A 192 6.01 9.07 22.94
C ARG A 192 7.07 8.91 21.86
N ALA A 193 6.76 9.32 20.63
CA ALA A 193 7.77 9.40 19.60
C ALA A 193 8.83 10.42 20.03
N ALA A 194 10.08 9.97 20.18
CA ALA A 194 11.17 10.91 20.39
C ALA A 194 11.27 11.77 19.13
N ARG A 195 11.07 13.08 19.26
CA ARG A 195 11.31 14.02 18.18
C ARG A 195 12.79 13.91 17.82
N ARG A 196 13.10 13.26 16.69
CA ARG A 196 14.47 13.26 16.15
C ARG A 196 14.78 14.65 15.59
N VAL A 197 14.83 15.64 16.50
CA VAL A 197 15.38 16.95 16.20
C VAL A 197 16.87 16.82 16.48
N GLY A 198 17.68 16.72 15.44
CA GLY A 198 19.09 17.09 15.52
C GLY A 198 20.15 16.00 15.52
N GLU A 199 19.85 14.70 15.34
CA GLU A 199 20.94 13.72 15.14
C GLU A 199 21.43 13.58 13.69
N ALA A 200 20.90 14.40 12.77
CA ALA A 200 21.45 14.55 11.43
C ALA A 200 22.69 15.47 11.37
N ALA A 201 23.31 15.75 12.52
CA ALA A 201 24.52 16.54 12.57
C ALA A 201 25.73 15.65 12.31
N ALA A 202 26.38 15.92 11.15
CA ALA A 202 27.79 15.75 10.97
C ALA A 202 28.37 14.49 10.30
N SER A 203 27.67 13.77 9.44
CA SER A 203 28.44 13.12 8.37
C SER A 203 28.56 14.09 7.19
N ARG A 204 29.78 14.59 6.92
CA ARG A 204 30.10 15.49 5.80
C ARG A 204 30.05 14.79 4.42
N THR A 205 29.78 13.50 4.40
CA THR A 205 29.71 12.71 3.15
C THR A 205 28.50 13.16 2.33
N PRO A 206 28.70 13.68 1.11
CA PRO A 206 27.60 14.14 0.27
C PRO A 206 26.70 12.96 -0.13
N LEU A 207 25.39 13.20 -0.16
CA LEU A 207 24.42 12.19 -0.56
C LEU A 207 24.64 11.79 -2.02
N PRO A 208 24.57 10.49 -2.37
CA PRO A 208 24.73 10.01 -3.73
C PRO A 208 23.46 10.29 -4.57
N ARG A 209 23.19 11.56 -4.87
CA ARG A 209 21.96 12.05 -5.50
C ARG A 209 21.56 11.24 -6.74
N ARG A 210 22.52 10.96 -7.67
CA ARG A 210 22.23 10.20 -8.90
C ARG A 210 21.71 8.78 -8.60
N ALA A 211 22.31 8.11 -7.62
CA ALA A 211 21.87 6.77 -7.22
C ALA A 211 20.51 6.81 -6.52
N ILE A 212 20.25 7.81 -5.67
CA ILE A 212 18.95 8.02 -5.01
C ILE A 212 17.86 8.26 -6.07
N TRP A 213 18.11 9.11 -7.07
CA TRP A 213 17.16 9.35 -8.16
C TRP A 213 16.91 8.08 -8.99
N ALA A 214 17.94 7.31 -9.32
CA ALA A 214 17.79 6.09 -10.10
C ALA A 214 16.98 5.02 -9.36
N VAL A 215 17.27 4.79 -8.06
CA VAL A 215 16.51 3.86 -7.23
C VAL A 215 15.10 4.39 -6.97
N GLY A 216 14.97 5.70 -6.71
CA GLY A 216 13.68 6.36 -6.51
C GLY A 216 12.78 6.26 -7.74
N ALA A 217 13.31 6.46 -8.96
CA ALA A 217 12.53 6.31 -10.19
C ALA A 217 11.99 4.88 -10.39
N LEU A 218 12.74 3.84 -9.99
CA LEU A 218 12.24 2.47 -10.00
C LEU A 218 11.11 2.27 -8.97
N VAL A 219 11.24 2.85 -7.78
CA VAL A 219 10.19 2.84 -6.77
C VAL A 219 8.96 3.58 -7.27
N PHE A 220 9.12 4.79 -7.82
CA PHE A 220 8.04 5.56 -8.44
C PHE A 220 7.28 4.72 -9.46
N ALA A 221 7.99 4.13 -10.43
CA ALA A 221 7.36 3.35 -11.49
C ALA A 221 6.63 2.10 -10.96
N ALA A 222 7.19 1.41 -9.97
CA ALA A 222 6.52 0.28 -9.32
C ALA A 222 5.24 0.70 -8.60
N PHE A 223 5.24 1.87 -7.92
CA PHE A 223 4.06 2.39 -7.25
C PHE A 223 3.04 3.03 -8.18
N VAL A 224 3.44 3.51 -9.36
CA VAL A 224 2.48 3.87 -10.43
C VAL A 224 1.67 2.64 -10.85
N VAL A 225 2.33 1.49 -11.03
CA VAL A 225 1.65 0.22 -11.35
C VAL A 225 0.75 -0.23 -10.20
N ASP A 226 1.27 -0.22 -8.97
CA ASP A 226 0.54 -0.66 -7.77
C ASP A 226 -0.74 0.16 -7.57
N ALA A 227 -0.63 1.48 -7.61
CA ALA A 227 -1.77 2.38 -7.44
C ALA A 227 -2.76 2.31 -8.62
N ALA A 228 -2.29 2.14 -9.85
CA ALA A 228 -3.15 1.95 -11.00
C ALA A 228 -4.00 0.68 -10.84
N VAL A 229 -3.38 -0.45 -10.51
CA VAL A 229 -4.11 -1.71 -10.33
C VAL A 229 -5.02 -1.65 -9.12
N SER A 230 -4.55 -1.18 -7.96
CA SER A 230 -5.36 -1.10 -6.75
C SER A 230 -6.58 -0.18 -6.91
N SER A 231 -6.46 0.92 -7.64
CA SER A 231 -7.56 1.88 -7.80
C SER A 231 -8.54 1.51 -8.91
N TRP A 232 -8.07 0.89 -10.00
CA TRP A 232 -8.85 0.79 -11.24
C TRP A 232 -9.17 -0.64 -11.68
N SER A 233 -8.57 -1.68 -11.11
CA SER A 233 -8.82 -3.06 -11.53
C SER A 233 -10.26 -3.50 -11.30
N THR A 234 -10.87 -3.12 -10.17
CA THR A 234 -12.26 -3.45 -9.86
C THR A 234 -13.24 -2.69 -10.73
N LEU A 235 -12.99 -1.40 -10.98
CA LEU A 235 -13.77 -0.56 -11.88
C LEU A 235 -13.68 -1.07 -13.33
N TYR A 236 -12.50 -1.43 -13.81
CA TYR A 236 -12.36 -2.00 -15.15
C TYR A 236 -13.13 -3.30 -15.32
N LEU A 237 -13.08 -4.20 -14.33
CA LEU A 237 -13.88 -5.43 -14.36
C LEU A 237 -15.38 -5.14 -14.34
N ALA A 238 -15.83 -4.17 -13.54
CA ALA A 238 -17.24 -3.79 -13.45
C ALA A 238 -17.72 -3.05 -14.71
N ASP A 239 -17.15 -1.87 -14.96
CA ASP A 239 -17.66 -0.91 -15.95
C ASP A 239 -17.09 -1.17 -17.33
N GLY A 240 -15.82 -1.59 -17.41
CA GLY A 240 -15.15 -1.86 -18.69
C GLY A 240 -15.55 -3.19 -19.32
N LEU A 241 -15.72 -4.23 -18.49
CA LEU A 241 -15.99 -5.59 -18.96
C LEU A 241 -17.39 -6.10 -18.60
N GLY A 242 -18.17 -5.39 -17.81
CA GLY A 242 -19.49 -5.85 -17.35
C GLY A 242 -19.43 -7.18 -16.60
N ALA A 243 -18.34 -7.43 -15.87
CA ALA A 243 -18.15 -8.69 -15.16
C ALA A 243 -19.19 -8.86 -14.04
N ALA A 244 -19.57 -10.11 -13.76
CA ALA A 244 -20.47 -10.40 -12.65
C ALA A 244 -19.93 -9.80 -11.35
N PRO A 245 -20.80 -9.26 -10.46
CA PRO A 245 -20.38 -8.53 -9.25
C PRO A 245 -19.38 -9.27 -8.38
N GLY A 246 -19.51 -10.60 -8.23
CA GLY A 246 -18.57 -11.42 -7.47
C GLY A 246 -17.18 -11.58 -8.11
N LEU A 247 -17.02 -11.30 -9.41
CA LEU A 247 -15.73 -11.36 -10.09
C LEU A 247 -14.94 -10.04 -9.99
N THR A 248 -15.62 -8.91 -9.80
CA THR A 248 -14.98 -7.60 -9.83
C THR A 248 -13.87 -7.43 -8.77
N PRO A 249 -14.00 -7.91 -7.52
CA PRO A 249 -12.92 -7.83 -6.53
C PRO A 249 -11.72 -8.73 -6.86
N LEU A 250 -11.93 -9.79 -7.65
CA LEU A 250 -10.88 -10.79 -7.91
C LEU A 250 -9.73 -10.25 -8.75
N GLY A 251 -9.93 -9.18 -9.53
CA GLY A 251 -8.83 -8.48 -10.21
C GLY A 251 -7.78 -7.98 -9.24
N TYR A 252 -8.20 -7.24 -8.23
CA TYR A 252 -7.31 -6.77 -7.17
C TYR A 252 -6.83 -7.91 -6.28
N GLY A 253 -7.70 -8.89 -5.96
CA GLY A 253 -7.32 -10.06 -5.17
C GLY A 253 -6.19 -10.87 -5.80
N ALA A 254 -6.27 -11.17 -7.10
CA ALA A 254 -5.23 -11.89 -7.85
C ALA A 254 -3.90 -11.11 -7.88
N TYR A 255 -3.98 -9.79 -8.07
CA TYR A 255 -2.83 -8.91 -7.94
C TYR A 255 -2.16 -9.04 -6.57
N LEU A 256 -2.92 -8.94 -5.47
CA LEU A 256 -2.39 -9.05 -4.10
C LEU A 256 -1.77 -10.41 -3.80
N VAL A 257 -2.36 -11.50 -4.28
CA VAL A 257 -1.79 -12.85 -4.17
C VAL A 257 -0.44 -12.92 -4.87
N ALA A 258 -0.34 -12.36 -6.08
CA ALA A 258 0.91 -12.33 -6.83
C ALA A 258 1.96 -11.42 -6.17
N VAL A 259 1.55 -10.24 -5.62
CA VAL A 259 2.44 -9.38 -4.80
C VAL A 259 3.00 -10.15 -3.63
N LEU A 260 2.16 -10.87 -2.88
CA LEU A 260 2.61 -11.66 -1.73
C LEU A 260 3.55 -12.78 -2.15
N ALA A 261 3.20 -13.54 -3.20
CA ALA A 261 4.02 -14.61 -3.72
C ALA A 261 5.38 -14.10 -4.22
N ALA A 262 5.40 -13.02 -5.00
CA ALA A 262 6.62 -12.40 -5.50
C ALA A 262 7.49 -11.86 -4.35
N ARG A 263 6.89 -11.29 -3.31
CA ARG A 263 7.58 -10.79 -2.11
C ARG A 263 8.24 -11.93 -1.34
N LEU A 264 7.56 -13.06 -1.17
CA LEU A 264 8.11 -14.24 -0.50
C LEU A 264 9.22 -14.91 -1.34
N ALA A 265 9.09 -14.90 -2.66
CA ALA A 265 10.06 -15.45 -3.60
C ALA A 265 11.26 -14.52 -3.87
N ALA A 266 11.17 -13.23 -3.54
CA ALA A 266 12.18 -12.23 -3.90
C ALA A 266 13.57 -12.56 -3.33
N ASP A 267 13.67 -12.85 -2.04
CA ASP A 267 14.96 -13.14 -1.39
C ASP A 267 15.67 -14.40 -1.95
N PRO A 268 15.00 -15.57 -2.07
CA PRO A 268 15.63 -16.73 -2.68
C PRO A 268 15.97 -16.51 -4.17
N ALA A 269 15.11 -15.80 -4.91
CA ALA A 269 15.37 -15.47 -6.32
C ALA A 269 16.57 -14.54 -6.48
N VAL A 270 16.67 -13.52 -5.64
CA VAL A 270 17.82 -12.57 -5.64
C VAL A 270 19.12 -13.28 -5.28
N ARG A 271 19.11 -14.18 -4.30
CA ARG A 271 20.31 -15.00 -3.96
C ARG A 271 20.76 -15.87 -5.12
N ARG A 272 19.83 -16.45 -5.87
CA ARG A 272 20.12 -17.37 -6.97
C ARG A 272 20.48 -16.68 -8.29
N PHE A 273 19.75 -15.61 -8.64
CA PHE A 273 19.81 -14.99 -9.97
C PHE A 273 20.37 -13.57 -9.96
N GLY A 274 20.47 -12.94 -8.79
CA GLY A 274 20.89 -11.55 -8.62
C GLY A 274 19.76 -10.54 -8.83
N ARG A 275 19.87 -9.37 -8.18
CA ARG A 275 18.84 -8.31 -8.14
C ARG A 275 18.41 -7.85 -9.53
N ALA A 276 19.36 -7.65 -10.46
CA ALA A 276 19.05 -7.11 -11.78
C ALA A 276 18.22 -8.08 -12.64
N ARG A 277 18.51 -9.39 -12.61
CA ARG A 277 17.74 -10.39 -13.36
C ARG A 277 16.34 -10.54 -12.80
N VAL A 278 16.19 -10.57 -11.47
CA VAL A 278 14.87 -10.62 -10.80
C VAL A 278 14.08 -9.34 -11.13
N GLY A 279 14.73 -8.17 -11.12
CA GLY A 279 14.10 -6.91 -11.52
C GLY A 279 13.64 -6.90 -12.99
N VAL A 280 14.46 -7.41 -13.92
CA VAL A 280 14.06 -7.53 -15.34
C VAL A 280 12.88 -8.49 -15.49
N ALA A 281 12.89 -9.62 -14.81
CA ALA A 281 11.76 -10.58 -14.84
C ALA A 281 10.47 -9.92 -14.33
N ALA A 282 10.54 -9.15 -13.24
CA ALA A 282 9.39 -8.41 -12.71
C ALA A 282 8.85 -7.37 -13.70
N VAL A 283 9.73 -6.61 -14.38
CA VAL A 283 9.33 -5.65 -15.44
C VAL A 283 8.66 -6.37 -16.60
N VAL A 284 9.24 -7.48 -17.09
CA VAL A 284 8.69 -8.24 -18.21
C VAL A 284 7.31 -8.83 -17.85
N LEU A 285 7.17 -9.44 -16.67
CA LEU A 285 5.90 -9.98 -16.20
C LEU A 285 4.83 -8.89 -16.12
N THR A 286 5.18 -7.71 -15.58
CA THR A 286 4.27 -6.57 -15.50
C THR A 286 3.84 -6.07 -16.88
N ALA A 287 4.78 -5.97 -17.82
CA ALA A 287 4.47 -5.54 -19.18
C ALA A 287 3.57 -6.57 -19.90
N MET A 288 3.85 -7.86 -19.74
CA MET A 288 3.01 -8.94 -20.27
C MET A 288 1.61 -8.91 -19.65
N GLY A 289 1.52 -8.67 -18.34
CA GLY A 289 0.24 -8.55 -17.63
C GLY A 289 -0.58 -7.38 -18.16
N ALA A 290 0.02 -6.20 -18.29
CA ALA A 290 -0.66 -5.03 -18.85
C ALA A 290 -1.10 -5.24 -20.32
N LEU A 291 -0.26 -5.88 -21.12
CA LEU A 291 -0.60 -6.25 -22.49
C LEU A 291 -1.79 -7.22 -22.51
N LEU A 292 -1.80 -8.22 -21.63
CA LEU A 292 -2.91 -9.18 -21.53
C LEU A 292 -4.22 -8.48 -21.16
N VAL A 293 -4.20 -7.53 -20.20
CA VAL A 293 -5.36 -6.71 -19.85
C VAL A 293 -5.86 -5.91 -21.05
N ALA A 294 -4.94 -5.36 -21.86
CA ALA A 294 -5.29 -4.51 -23.01
C ALA A 294 -5.85 -5.29 -24.21
N VAL A 295 -5.30 -6.50 -24.50
CA VAL A 295 -5.63 -7.23 -25.74
C VAL A 295 -6.64 -8.35 -25.53
N LEU A 296 -6.89 -8.79 -24.30
CA LEU A 296 -7.86 -9.83 -23.97
C LEU A 296 -8.92 -9.27 -23.01
N PRO A 297 -9.91 -8.50 -23.54
CA PRO A 297 -10.89 -7.78 -22.73
C PRO A 297 -12.00 -8.72 -22.21
N VAL A 298 -11.61 -9.74 -21.48
CA VAL A 298 -12.50 -10.67 -20.76
C VAL A 298 -12.06 -10.77 -19.30
N ALA A 299 -12.99 -11.03 -18.40
CA ALA A 299 -12.72 -11.04 -16.95
C ALA A 299 -11.52 -11.94 -16.56
N GLY A 300 -11.45 -13.16 -17.11
CA GLY A 300 -10.34 -14.08 -16.87
C GLY A 300 -8.99 -13.55 -17.35
N GLY A 301 -8.95 -12.93 -18.53
CA GLY A 301 -7.76 -12.29 -19.10
C GLY A 301 -7.28 -11.12 -18.24
N ALA A 302 -8.19 -10.25 -17.81
CA ALA A 302 -7.89 -9.12 -16.93
C ALA A 302 -7.36 -9.58 -15.56
N ILE A 303 -8.02 -10.55 -14.91
CA ILE A 303 -7.58 -11.12 -13.63
C ILE A 303 -6.18 -11.72 -13.73
N ALA A 304 -5.91 -12.51 -14.78
CA ALA A 304 -4.58 -13.09 -15.02
C ALA A 304 -3.53 -12.00 -15.30
N GLY A 305 -3.89 -10.98 -16.08
CA GLY A 305 -3.03 -9.82 -16.34
C GLY A 305 -2.67 -9.04 -15.08
N PHE A 306 -3.64 -8.74 -14.23
CA PHE A 306 -3.38 -8.08 -12.94
C PHE A 306 -2.51 -8.93 -12.02
N ALA A 307 -2.70 -10.26 -12.01
CA ALA A 307 -1.80 -11.15 -11.27
C ALA A 307 -0.35 -11.01 -11.75
N LEU A 308 -0.09 -11.00 -13.07
CA LEU A 308 1.26 -10.79 -13.59
C LEU A 308 1.83 -9.42 -13.22
N MET A 309 1.00 -8.37 -13.21
CA MET A 309 1.43 -7.02 -12.81
C MET A 309 1.87 -6.94 -11.34
N GLY A 310 1.41 -7.83 -10.47
CA GLY A 310 1.82 -7.91 -9.08
C GLY A 310 3.32 -8.18 -8.85
N ALA A 311 4.01 -8.71 -9.87
CA ALA A 311 5.44 -8.99 -9.79
C ALA A 311 6.29 -7.74 -9.52
N ALA A 312 5.92 -6.57 -10.05
CA ALA A 312 6.65 -5.32 -9.83
C ALA A 312 6.62 -4.89 -8.36
N ALA A 313 5.45 -4.74 -7.77
CA ALA A 313 5.31 -4.33 -6.37
C ALA A 313 5.88 -5.37 -5.40
N GLY A 314 5.72 -6.67 -5.72
CA GLY A 314 6.22 -7.76 -4.89
C GLY A 314 7.74 -7.91 -4.88
N ALA A 315 8.41 -7.71 -6.01
CA ALA A 315 9.86 -7.96 -6.13
C ALA A 315 10.69 -6.67 -6.23
N LEU A 316 10.30 -5.69 -7.06
CA LEU A 316 11.12 -4.49 -7.27
C LEU A 316 11.18 -3.57 -6.05
N VAL A 317 10.07 -3.42 -5.34
CA VAL A 317 10.01 -2.51 -4.18
C VAL A 317 11.00 -2.96 -3.09
N PRO A 318 11.00 -4.21 -2.59
CA PRO A 318 11.98 -4.63 -1.60
C PRO A 318 13.43 -4.58 -2.11
N ILE A 319 13.68 -4.92 -3.41
CA ILE A 319 15.02 -4.81 -4.01
C ILE A 319 15.52 -3.35 -4.00
N ALA A 320 14.66 -2.41 -4.37
CA ALA A 320 15.00 -0.98 -4.44
C ALA A 320 15.26 -0.40 -3.04
N PHE A 321 14.41 -0.69 -2.05
CA PHE A 321 14.63 -0.23 -0.68
C PHE A 321 15.84 -0.88 -0.02
N SER A 322 16.10 -2.17 -0.27
CA SER A 322 17.35 -2.82 0.17
C SER A 322 18.56 -2.10 -0.41
N ARG A 323 18.54 -1.75 -1.70
CA ARG A 323 19.62 -0.99 -2.33
C ARG A 323 19.76 0.42 -1.76
N ALA A 324 18.65 1.10 -1.51
CA ALA A 324 18.66 2.43 -0.88
C ALA A 324 19.41 2.43 0.46
N GLY A 325 19.16 1.42 1.32
CA GLY A 325 19.86 1.27 2.59
C GLY A 325 21.37 1.03 2.46
N GLU A 326 21.83 0.47 1.33
CA GLU A 326 23.24 0.19 1.07
C GLU A 326 24.01 1.36 0.42
N LEU A 327 23.31 2.38 -0.11
CA LEU A 327 23.95 3.48 -0.85
C LEU A 327 24.85 4.33 0.04
N LEU A 328 24.46 4.56 1.27
CA LEU A 328 25.22 5.30 2.27
C LEU A 328 24.85 4.78 3.66
N PRO A 329 25.52 3.71 4.15
CA PRO A 329 25.16 3.02 5.39
C PRO A 329 25.08 3.95 6.62
N GLU A 330 25.97 4.95 6.70
CA GLU A 330 26.03 5.90 7.80
C GLU A 330 24.82 6.85 7.85
N ARG A 331 24.10 7.00 6.72
CA ARG A 331 22.90 7.85 6.55
C ARG A 331 21.78 7.09 5.84
N SER A 332 21.67 5.78 6.06
CA SER A 332 20.70 4.91 5.39
C SER A 332 19.27 5.39 5.58
N ASP A 333 18.90 5.85 6.79
CA ASP A 333 17.56 6.36 7.09
C ASP A 333 17.20 7.57 6.24
N GLU A 334 18.15 8.48 6.01
CA GLU A 334 17.93 9.65 5.18
C GLU A 334 17.78 9.29 3.70
N VAL A 335 18.59 8.34 3.22
CA VAL A 335 18.48 7.85 1.83
C VAL A 335 17.14 7.16 1.62
N ILE A 336 16.74 6.27 2.54
CA ILE A 336 15.46 5.57 2.49
C ILE A 336 14.30 6.56 2.52
N ALA A 337 14.35 7.58 3.39
CA ALA A 337 13.30 8.60 3.46
C ALA A 337 13.17 9.37 2.13
N ARG A 338 14.27 9.71 1.46
CA ARG A 338 14.24 10.36 0.14
C ARG A 338 13.69 9.46 -0.96
N VAL A 339 14.06 8.18 -0.96
CA VAL A 339 13.51 7.19 -1.90
C VAL A 339 12.01 7.00 -1.66
N ASN A 340 11.56 7.05 -0.41
CA ASN A 340 10.14 6.93 -0.08
C ASN A 340 9.27 8.09 -0.59
N LEU A 341 9.83 9.27 -0.87
CA LEU A 341 9.09 10.36 -1.52
C LEU A 341 8.63 9.97 -2.94
N PHE A 342 9.41 9.15 -3.64
CA PHE A 342 9.04 8.63 -4.95
C PHE A 342 7.87 7.63 -4.90
N ASN A 343 7.74 6.88 -3.80
CA ASN A 343 6.56 6.05 -3.55
C ASN A 343 5.28 6.90 -3.55
N TYR A 344 5.23 7.97 -2.76
CA TYR A 344 4.05 8.83 -2.70
C TYR A 344 3.73 9.47 -4.07
N GLY A 345 4.77 9.95 -4.79
CA GLY A 345 4.59 10.48 -6.15
C GLY A 345 4.04 9.43 -7.11
N GLY A 346 4.55 8.20 -7.04
CA GLY A 346 4.09 7.08 -7.86
C GLY A 346 2.65 6.69 -7.55
N ALA A 347 2.29 6.62 -6.27
CA ALA A 347 0.93 6.29 -5.83
C ALA A 347 -0.09 7.32 -6.34
N VAL A 348 0.21 8.61 -6.21
CA VAL A 348 -0.65 9.68 -6.75
C VAL A 348 -0.77 9.58 -8.27
N ALA A 349 0.36 9.44 -8.98
CA ALA A 349 0.36 9.36 -10.43
C ALA A 349 -0.47 8.15 -10.93
N GLY A 350 -0.29 6.96 -10.34
CA GLY A 350 -1.02 5.75 -10.73
C GLY A 350 -2.52 5.82 -10.44
N ALA A 351 -2.89 6.37 -9.28
CA ALA A 351 -4.29 6.49 -8.89
C ALA A 351 -5.06 7.49 -9.77
N VAL A 352 -4.40 8.59 -10.21
CA VAL A 352 -5.09 9.70 -10.89
C VAL A 352 -5.04 9.55 -12.41
N THR A 353 -3.92 9.10 -12.98
CA THR A 353 -3.70 9.15 -14.43
C THR A 353 -4.75 8.36 -15.22
N LEU A 354 -5.09 7.14 -14.77
CA LEU A 354 -6.02 6.30 -15.54
C LEU A 354 -7.41 6.91 -15.65
N GLY A 355 -7.97 7.40 -14.54
CA GLY A 355 -9.32 7.97 -14.55
C GLY A 355 -9.44 9.32 -15.24
N LEU A 356 -8.31 10.02 -15.47
CA LEU A 356 -8.29 11.26 -16.25
C LEU A 356 -8.17 11.00 -17.77
N VAL A 357 -7.61 9.86 -18.19
CA VAL A 357 -7.32 9.58 -19.60
C VAL A 357 -8.21 8.51 -20.21
N ALA A 358 -8.93 7.73 -19.39
CA ALA A 358 -9.75 6.62 -19.87
C ALA A 358 -10.96 6.38 -18.99
N ALA A 359 -12.04 5.85 -19.59
CA ALA A 359 -13.26 5.45 -18.93
C ALA A 359 -13.80 4.15 -19.55
N GLY A 360 -14.55 3.36 -18.76
CA GLY A 360 -15.18 2.13 -19.23
C GLY A 360 -14.21 1.16 -19.91
N PRO A 361 -14.50 0.67 -21.11
CA PRO A 361 -13.63 -0.29 -21.83
C PRO A 361 -12.24 0.25 -22.16
N ALA A 362 -12.08 1.57 -22.31
CA ALA A 362 -10.79 2.21 -22.59
C ALA A 362 -9.80 2.14 -21.42
N LEU A 363 -10.27 1.81 -20.22
CA LEU A 363 -9.40 1.54 -19.05
C LEU A 363 -8.46 0.35 -19.31
N GLY A 364 -8.88 -0.67 -20.04
CA GLY A 364 -8.04 -1.83 -20.38
C GLY A 364 -6.72 -1.43 -21.03
N PRO A 365 -6.74 -0.79 -22.21
CA PRO A 365 -5.54 -0.25 -22.86
C PRO A 365 -4.78 0.79 -22.02
N ALA A 366 -5.47 1.55 -21.16
CA ALA A 366 -4.83 2.56 -20.31
C ALA A 366 -3.84 1.95 -19.30
N PHE A 367 -3.99 0.68 -18.89
CA PHE A 367 -3.01 -0.01 -18.06
C PHE A 367 -1.64 -0.20 -18.74
N LEU A 368 -1.53 0.02 -20.05
CA LEU A 368 -0.23 0.08 -20.73
C LEU A 368 0.59 1.31 -20.29
N ILE A 369 -0.05 2.40 -19.83
CA ILE A 369 0.66 3.63 -19.39
C ILE A 369 1.58 3.34 -18.18
N PRO A 370 1.09 2.82 -17.04
CA PRO A 370 1.94 2.47 -15.91
C PRO A 370 3.00 1.42 -16.28
N ALA A 371 2.67 0.45 -17.14
CA ALA A 371 3.64 -0.54 -17.61
C ALA A 371 4.75 0.11 -18.48
N ALA A 372 4.39 1.02 -19.37
CA ALA A 372 5.36 1.75 -20.20
C ALA A 372 6.31 2.61 -19.33
N ILE A 373 5.80 3.28 -18.30
CA ILE A 373 6.63 4.03 -17.33
C ILE A 373 7.63 3.07 -16.65
N LEU A 374 7.18 1.89 -16.23
CA LEU A 374 8.06 0.91 -15.61
C LEU A 374 9.11 0.37 -16.58
N VAL A 375 8.73 0.06 -17.82
CA VAL A 375 9.66 -0.38 -18.88
C VAL A 375 10.69 0.71 -19.19
N ALA A 376 10.28 1.98 -19.27
CA ALA A 376 11.19 3.10 -19.47
C ALA A 376 12.21 3.25 -18.33
N CYS A 377 11.85 2.84 -17.10
CA CYS A 377 12.76 2.82 -15.96
C CYS A 377 13.66 1.56 -15.91
N ALA A 378 13.43 0.53 -16.76
CA ALA A 378 14.20 -0.72 -16.72
C ALA A 378 15.73 -0.53 -16.87
N PRO A 379 16.28 0.41 -17.68
CA PRO A 379 17.72 0.66 -17.72
C PRO A 379 18.33 1.01 -16.35
N LEU A 380 17.53 1.60 -15.44
CA LEU A 380 17.95 1.96 -14.08
C LEU A 380 18.14 0.75 -13.17
N LEU A 381 17.71 -0.46 -13.57
CA LEU A 381 18.02 -1.70 -12.87
C LEU A 381 19.54 -1.95 -12.73
N ARG A 382 20.36 -1.28 -13.54
CA ARG A 382 21.81 -1.25 -13.34
C ARG A 382 22.22 -0.62 -12.01
N ALA A 383 21.45 0.33 -11.50
CA ALA A 383 21.72 1.01 -10.23
C ALA A 383 21.44 0.11 -9.00
N VAL A 384 20.62 -0.93 -9.13
CA VAL A 384 20.34 -1.88 -8.04
C VAL A 384 21.32 -3.06 -8.01
N ARG A 385 22.26 -3.18 -8.98
CA ARG A 385 23.33 -4.17 -8.91
C ARG A 385 24.19 -3.90 -7.68
N ALA A 386 24.61 -4.96 -6.99
CA ALA A 386 25.58 -4.82 -5.92
C ALA A 386 26.86 -4.15 -6.48
N SER A 387 27.40 -3.18 -5.76
CA SER A 387 28.72 -2.64 -6.08
C SER A 387 29.74 -3.76 -5.93
N THR A 388 30.36 -4.19 -7.03
CA THR A 388 31.44 -5.18 -7.05
C THR A 388 32.76 -4.61 -6.49
N ARG A 389 32.70 -3.49 -5.74
CA ARG A 389 33.88 -2.87 -5.14
C ARG A 389 33.73 -2.84 -3.63
N ALA A 390 34.11 -3.92 -2.97
CA ALA A 390 34.70 -3.97 -1.63
C ALA A 390 35.09 -5.42 -1.36
N ARG A 391 36.23 -5.86 -1.86
CA ARG A 391 37.15 -6.80 -1.22
C ARG A 391 38.51 -6.15 -1.14
#